data_3662c900de297d7a7070b2ab87d67e6e
#
_entry.id   3662c900de297d7a7070b2ab87d67e6e
#
_cell.length_a   1.000
_cell.length_b   1.000
_cell.length_c   1.000
_cell.angle_alpha   90.00
_cell.angle_beta   90.00
_cell.angle_gamma   90.00
#
_symmetry.space_group_name_H-M   'P 1'
#
loop_
_entity.id
_entity.type
_entity.pdbx_description
1 polymer ?
#
loop_
_entity_poly.entity_id
_entity_poly.type
_entity_poly.pdbx_seq_one_letter_code
_entity_poly.pdbx_strand_id
1 'polypeptide(L)'
;AYGIWDHIKNNKEGIHEHHAENYALEWVGALPGVRESRRLVGDYMLSETDILEHIIFEDAVCYGGWCVDLHAPHGLLDFNLLPSDCNFYDGVYTIPYRSYYSKNIKNLYMAGRDISTTRLGLASTRIIGCCAIGGEAVGIAAALCNKYACDPRELAPHVKELQQLILKEDGFLPGFKNEDEKDLALKAKITASSWEQGGEPEKVANGISRKLGEEQNGW
;
A
#
# COMPACT_ATOMS: atom_id res chain seq x y z
N ALA A 1 -24.55 1.77 -13.87
CA ALA A 1 -25.32 0.95 -12.94
C ALA A 1 -26.54 0.31 -13.63
N TYR A 2 -27.48 1.10 -14.20
CA TYR A 2 -28.68 0.56 -14.81
C TYR A 2 -28.44 -0.39 -15.97
N GLY A 3 -27.46 -0.12 -16.85
CA GLY A 3 -27.10 -1.05 -17.94
C GLY A 3 -26.57 -2.38 -17.44
N ILE A 4 -25.78 -2.38 -16.35
CA ILE A 4 -25.32 -3.63 -15.71
C ILE A 4 -26.50 -4.36 -15.07
N TRP A 5 -27.40 -3.65 -14.42
CA TRP A 5 -28.60 -4.25 -13.86
C TRP A 5 -29.52 -4.87 -14.93
N ASP A 6 -29.71 -4.16 -16.04
CA ASP A 6 -30.48 -4.68 -17.17
C ASP A 6 -29.87 -5.97 -17.71
N HIS A 7 -28.54 -6.02 -17.87
CA HIS A 7 -27.82 -7.24 -18.25
C HIS A 7 -28.04 -8.36 -17.23
N ILE A 8 -27.86 -8.08 -15.93
CA ILE A 8 -28.08 -9.09 -14.87
C ILE A 8 -29.51 -9.60 -14.85
N LYS A 9 -30.49 -8.71 -15.03
CA LYS A 9 -31.91 -9.03 -14.89
C LYS A 9 -32.47 -9.73 -16.11
N ASN A 10 -32.08 -9.32 -17.31
CA ASN A 10 -32.76 -9.67 -18.56
C ASN A 10 -31.92 -10.55 -19.50
N ASN A 11 -30.61 -10.68 -19.29
CA ASN A 11 -29.82 -11.58 -20.10
C ASN A 11 -30.05 -13.04 -19.69
N LYS A 12 -30.50 -13.86 -20.65
CA LYS A 12 -30.83 -15.28 -20.44
C LYS A 12 -30.00 -16.21 -21.32
N GLU A 13 -28.82 -15.75 -21.77
CA GLU A 13 -28.01 -16.51 -22.71
C GLU A 13 -26.72 -17.05 -22.07
N GLY A 14 -26.64 -18.38 -21.94
CA GLY A 14 -25.44 -19.13 -21.62
C GLY A 14 -24.76 -18.69 -20.31
N ILE A 15 -23.45 -18.44 -20.36
CA ILE A 15 -22.65 -18.06 -19.19
C ILE A 15 -23.03 -16.71 -18.57
N HIS A 16 -23.83 -15.91 -19.28
CA HIS A 16 -24.31 -14.61 -18.82
C HIS A 16 -25.69 -14.69 -18.16
N GLU A 17 -26.27 -15.88 -18.02
CA GLU A 17 -27.52 -16.06 -17.30
C GLU A 17 -27.28 -15.97 -15.79
N HIS A 18 -27.93 -15.03 -15.14
CA HIS A 18 -27.72 -14.73 -13.72
C HIS A 18 -28.85 -15.22 -12.80
N HIS A 19 -29.89 -15.86 -13.35
CA HIS A 19 -31.06 -16.34 -12.60
C HIS A 19 -31.67 -15.30 -11.64
N ALA A 20 -31.77 -14.06 -12.11
CA ALA A 20 -32.12 -12.90 -11.31
C ALA A 20 -33.60 -12.53 -11.35
N GLU A 21 -34.51 -13.46 -11.71
CA GLU A 21 -35.94 -13.22 -11.88
C GLU A 21 -36.61 -12.67 -10.61
N ASN A 22 -36.18 -13.18 -9.47
CA ASN A 22 -36.75 -12.82 -8.17
C ASN A 22 -36.00 -11.68 -7.46
N TYR A 23 -34.97 -11.10 -8.09
CA TYR A 23 -34.23 -9.97 -7.53
C TYR A 23 -34.82 -8.65 -8.04
N ALA A 24 -34.79 -7.63 -7.19
CA ALA A 24 -35.11 -6.25 -7.52
C ALA A 24 -33.96 -5.31 -7.19
N LEU A 25 -33.77 -4.26 -8.00
CA LEU A 25 -32.80 -3.22 -7.69
C LEU A 25 -33.38 -2.33 -6.59
N GLU A 26 -32.86 -2.44 -5.38
CA GLU A 26 -33.33 -1.66 -4.23
C GLU A 26 -32.81 -0.22 -4.28
N TRP A 27 -31.52 -0.05 -4.57
CA TRP A 27 -30.89 1.26 -4.54
C TRP A 27 -29.67 1.36 -5.44
N VAL A 28 -29.44 2.53 -6.00
CA VAL A 28 -28.23 2.90 -6.73
C VAL A 28 -27.69 4.19 -6.15
N GLY A 29 -26.40 4.24 -5.85
CA GLY A 29 -25.72 5.42 -5.36
C GLY A 29 -25.93 6.62 -6.29
N ALA A 30 -26.36 7.75 -5.74
CA ALA A 30 -26.57 8.99 -6.49
C ALA A 30 -25.27 9.63 -6.97
N LEU A 31 -24.17 9.41 -6.25
CA LEU A 31 -22.85 9.94 -6.57
C LEU A 31 -21.89 8.81 -6.97
N PRO A 32 -21.17 8.93 -8.09
CA PRO A 32 -20.13 7.99 -8.45
C PRO A 32 -18.95 8.09 -7.47
N GLY A 33 -18.36 6.95 -7.13
CA GLY A 33 -17.10 6.92 -6.37
C GLY A 33 -15.95 7.45 -7.22
N VAL A 34 -15.47 8.65 -6.93
CA VAL A 34 -14.28 9.21 -7.59
C VAL A 34 -13.05 8.56 -6.97
N ARG A 35 -12.28 7.81 -7.77
CA ARG A 35 -11.10 7.09 -7.30
C ARG A 35 -9.78 7.76 -7.65
N GLU A 36 -9.69 8.35 -8.83
CA GLU A 36 -8.52 9.10 -9.28
C GLU A 36 -8.93 10.56 -9.49
N SER A 37 -8.27 11.46 -8.77
CA SER A 37 -8.52 12.88 -8.82
C SER A 37 -7.20 13.63 -8.71
N ARG A 38 -7.07 14.53 -7.72
CA ARG A 38 -5.86 15.30 -7.50
C ARG A 38 -4.88 14.49 -6.66
N ARG A 39 -3.62 14.51 -7.05
CA ARG A 39 -2.48 14.09 -6.23
C ARG A 39 -1.76 15.34 -5.79
N LEU A 40 -1.30 15.32 -4.55
CA LEU A 40 -0.52 16.42 -3.99
C LEU A 40 0.95 16.24 -4.36
N VAL A 41 1.71 17.32 -4.30
CA VAL A 41 3.14 17.28 -4.62
C VAL A 41 3.93 17.32 -3.32
N GLY A 42 4.68 16.26 -3.08
CA GLY A 42 5.65 16.13 -2.00
C GLY A 42 7.06 16.55 -2.43
N ASP A 43 8.04 16.31 -1.58
CA ASP A 43 9.44 16.51 -1.93
C ASP A 43 9.98 15.41 -2.85
N TYR A 44 9.33 14.25 -2.86
CA TYR A 44 9.56 13.19 -3.80
C TYR A 44 8.25 12.81 -4.51
N MET A 45 8.32 12.54 -5.81
CA MET A 45 7.20 12.05 -6.60
C MET A 45 7.51 10.62 -7.03
N LEU A 46 6.89 9.65 -6.37
CA LEU A 46 7.06 8.24 -6.68
C LEU A 46 6.62 7.95 -8.12
N SER A 47 7.48 7.29 -8.88
CA SER A 47 7.26 6.96 -10.29
C SER A 47 7.05 5.46 -10.51
N GLU A 48 6.60 5.09 -11.69
CA GLU A 48 6.53 3.70 -12.15
C GLU A 48 7.92 3.04 -12.22
N THR A 49 8.96 3.81 -12.52
CA THR A 49 10.34 3.30 -12.53
C THR A 49 10.75 2.82 -11.14
N ASP A 50 10.45 3.61 -10.10
CA ASP A 50 10.74 3.21 -8.71
C ASP A 50 10.04 1.90 -8.33
N ILE A 51 8.81 1.71 -8.85
CA ILE A 51 8.00 0.51 -8.61
C ILE A 51 8.61 -0.69 -9.32
N LEU A 52 8.90 -0.56 -10.62
CA LEU A 52 9.38 -1.66 -11.46
C LEU A 52 10.83 -2.08 -11.13
N GLU A 53 11.64 -1.15 -10.64
CA GLU A 53 13.01 -1.40 -10.16
C GLU A 53 13.06 -1.83 -8.69
N HIS A 54 11.89 -1.97 -8.03
CA HIS A 54 11.79 -2.41 -6.62
C HIS A 54 12.63 -1.57 -5.66
N ILE A 55 12.62 -0.26 -5.84
CA ILE A 55 13.47 0.63 -5.05
C ILE A 55 13.13 0.53 -3.56
N ILE A 56 14.16 0.31 -2.76
CA ILE A 56 14.10 0.38 -1.30
C ILE A 56 14.70 1.72 -0.87
N PHE A 57 13.84 2.67 -0.52
CA PHE A 57 14.28 4.00 -0.09
C PHE A 57 14.79 3.97 1.35
N GLU A 58 15.83 4.76 1.65
CA GLU A 58 16.34 4.91 3.03
C GLU A 58 15.28 5.48 3.98
N ASP A 59 14.41 6.34 3.46
CA ASP A 59 13.30 6.95 4.18
C ASP A 59 11.95 6.23 3.92
N ALA A 60 11.97 4.94 3.63
CA ALA A 60 10.77 4.14 3.44
C ALA A 60 9.87 4.15 4.69
N VAL A 61 8.58 4.36 4.49
CA VAL A 61 7.56 4.33 5.56
C VAL A 61 6.34 3.50 5.18
N CYS A 62 6.30 3.03 3.94
CA CYS A 62 5.24 2.18 3.41
C CYS A 62 5.81 1.32 2.29
N TYR A 63 5.06 0.33 1.84
CA TYR A 63 5.42 -0.51 0.71
C TYR A 63 4.19 -0.88 -0.12
N GLY A 64 4.44 -1.34 -1.34
CA GLY A 64 3.45 -1.90 -2.23
C GLY A 64 4.01 -3.12 -2.98
N GLY A 65 3.12 -3.87 -3.60
CA GLY A 65 3.42 -5.05 -4.40
C GLY A 65 2.30 -5.36 -5.39
N TRP A 66 1.39 -4.43 -5.59
CA TRP A 66 0.31 -4.55 -6.58
C TRP A 66 0.79 -4.17 -7.96
N CYS A 67 0.29 -4.87 -8.98
CA CYS A 67 0.59 -4.54 -10.38
C CYS A 67 0.31 -3.06 -10.71
N VAL A 68 0.93 -2.57 -11.77
CA VAL A 68 0.57 -1.26 -12.35
C VAL A 68 -0.72 -1.45 -13.14
N ASP A 69 -1.85 -1.22 -12.48
CA ASP A 69 -3.21 -1.44 -13.00
C ASP A 69 -3.76 -0.15 -13.60
N LEU A 70 -3.77 -0.08 -14.93
CA LEU A 70 -4.28 1.04 -15.69
C LEU A 70 -5.73 0.80 -16.11
N HIS A 71 -6.57 1.81 -15.97
CA HIS A 71 -7.93 1.81 -16.50
C HIS A 71 -8.01 2.70 -17.73
N ALA A 72 -8.92 2.36 -18.65
CA ALA A 72 -9.17 3.12 -19.86
C ALA A 72 -9.43 4.61 -19.54
N PRO A 73 -8.70 5.57 -20.15
CA PRO A 73 -8.73 6.98 -19.77
C PRO A 73 -10.12 7.63 -19.84
N HIS A 74 -10.93 7.24 -20.83
CA HIS A 74 -12.29 7.74 -21.02
C HIS A 74 -13.36 6.74 -20.55
N GLY A 75 -12.95 5.70 -19.81
CA GLY A 75 -13.86 4.70 -19.25
C GLY A 75 -14.69 4.00 -20.32
N LEU A 76 -16.00 4.07 -20.21
CA LEU A 76 -16.92 3.42 -21.14
C LEU A 76 -16.89 3.95 -22.58
N LEU A 77 -16.20 5.04 -22.87
CA LEU A 77 -16.05 5.57 -24.22
C LEU A 77 -14.87 4.96 -24.99
N ASP A 78 -14.01 4.26 -24.29
CA ASP A 78 -12.85 3.58 -24.87
C ASP A 78 -13.18 2.11 -25.22
N PHE A 79 -14.14 1.92 -26.12
CA PHE A 79 -14.67 0.60 -26.49
C PHE A 79 -13.62 -0.40 -27.03
N ASN A 80 -12.49 0.10 -27.53
CA ASN A 80 -11.42 -0.71 -28.10
C ASN A 80 -10.28 -1.01 -27.12
N LEU A 81 -10.36 -0.48 -25.88
CA LEU A 81 -9.37 -0.72 -24.85
C LEU A 81 -9.91 -1.72 -23.82
N LEU A 82 -9.00 -2.49 -23.22
CA LEU A 82 -9.36 -3.30 -22.06
C LEU A 82 -9.81 -2.39 -20.92
N PRO A 83 -10.84 -2.77 -20.16
CA PRO A 83 -11.30 -1.97 -19.01
C PRO A 83 -10.24 -1.84 -17.92
N SER A 84 -9.31 -2.79 -17.85
CA SER A 84 -8.16 -2.81 -16.95
C SER A 84 -6.99 -3.47 -17.69
N ASP A 85 -5.82 -2.83 -17.61
CA ASP A 85 -4.55 -3.34 -18.14
C ASP A 85 -3.57 -3.41 -16.96
N CYS A 86 -3.35 -4.62 -16.48
CA CYS A 86 -2.60 -4.89 -15.25
C CYS A 86 -1.22 -5.43 -15.62
N ASN A 87 -0.20 -4.59 -15.54
CA ASN A 87 1.19 -4.97 -15.77
C ASN A 87 1.75 -5.55 -14.46
N PHE A 88 1.80 -6.89 -14.43
CA PHE A 88 2.35 -7.62 -13.29
C PHE A 88 3.87 -7.57 -13.28
N TYR A 89 4.43 -7.51 -12.09
CA TYR A 89 5.85 -7.69 -11.80
C TYR A 89 5.97 -8.55 -10.53
N ASP A 90 7.11 -9.15 -10.35
CA ASP A 90 7.39 -9.97 -9.15
C ASP A 90 8.17 -9.15 -8.13
N GLY A 91 7.71 -9.12 -6.87
CA GLY A 91 8.38 -8.43 -5.79
C GLY A 91 7.59 -7.29 -5.16
N VAL A 92 8.29 -6.50 -4.36
CA VAL A 92 7.75 -5.36 -3.61
C VAL A 92 8.66 -4.14 -3.79
N TYR A 93 8.09 -2.96 -3.65
CA TYR A 93 8.79 -1.68 -3.63
C TYR A 93 8.43 -0.91 -2.36
N THR A 94 9.21 0.09 -1.98
CA THR A 94 8.88 0.95 -0.85
C THR A 94 8.38 2.31 -1.31
N ILE A 95 7.69 3.02 -0.42
CA ILE A 95 7.22 4.38 -0.63
C ILE A 95 7.93 5.26 0.41
N PRO A 96 8.68 6.30 -0.05
CA PRO A 96 9.47 7.12 0.83
C PRO A 96 8.62 8.12 1.61
N TYR A 97 9.06 8.47 2.81
CA TYR A 97 8.44 9.49 3.67
C TYR A 97 8.19 10.81 2.94
N ARG A 98 9.12 11.22 2.08
CA ARG A 98 9.05 12.44 1.26
C ARG A 98 7.88 12.49 0.28
N SER A 99 7.19 11.37 0.06
CA SER A 99 5.97 11.32 -0.76
C SER A 99 4.68 11.55 0.05
N TYR A 100 4.78 11.67 1.39
CA TYR A 100 3.63 11.74 2.28
C TYR A 100 3.39 13.12 2.91
N TYR A 101 4.21 14.11 2.63
CA TYR A 101 3.98 15.48 3.09
C TYR A 101 4.06 16.49 1.94
N SER A 102 3.37 17.62 2.12
CA SER A 102 3.25 18.64 1.09
C SER A 102 4.56 19.42 0.91
N LYS A 103 4.91 19.66 -0.36
CA LYS A 103 6.09 20.47 -0.73
C LYS A 103 5.95 21.94 -0.31
N ASN A 104 4.75 22.49 -0.35
CA ASN A 104 4.49 23.93 -0.21
C ASN A 104 3.61 24.30 0.99
N ILE A 105 2.95 23.34 1.63
CA ILE A 105 2.17 23.58 2.86
C ILE A 105 2.88 22.87 4.00
N LYS A 106 3.40 23.66 4.95
CA LYS A 106 4.32 23.18 5.98
C LYS A 106 3.76 22.09 6.88
N ASN A 107 2.51 22.21 7.32
CA ASN A 107 1.86 21.33 8.29
C ASN A 107 0.82 20.41 7.65
N LEU A 108 1.05 19.97 6.42
CA LEU A 108 0.14 19.08 5.69
C LEU A 108 0.79 17.76 5.36
N TYR A 109 0.22 16.69 5.90
CA TYR A 109 0.44 15.32 5.46
C TYR A 109 -0.58 14.88 4.42
N MET A 110 -0.23 13.85 3.67
CA MET A 110 -1.04 13.19 2.66
C MET A 110 -1.16 11.71 3.03
N ALA A 111 -2.36 11.17 3.01
CA ALA A 111 -2.58 9.75 3.30
C ALA A 111 -3.68 9.21 2.38
N GLY A 112 -3.43 8.07 1.76
CA GLY A 112 -4.37 7.49 0.81
C GLY A 112 -3.93 7.66 -0.65
N ARG A 113 -4.88 7.93 -1.54
CA ARG A 113 -4.63 7.97 -2.99
C ARG A 113 -4.12 9.32 -3.51
N ASP A 114 -3.93 10.27 -2.65
CA ASP A 114 -3.51 11.65 -2.96
C ASP A 114 -2.03 11.92 -2.67
N ILE A 115 -1.26 10.89 -2.29
CA ILE A 115 0.18 11.01 -2.07
C ILE A 115 0.92 11.50 -3.32
N SER A 116 2.13 11.97 -3.14
CA SER A 116 2.98 12.45 -4.24
C SER A 116 3.48 11.31 -5.10
N THR A 117 2.77 11.07 -6.21
CA THR A 117 3.10 10.01 -7.16
C THR A 117 2.71 10.41 -8.59
N THR A 118 3.37 9.84 -9.60
CA THR A 118 2.95 9.93 -10.99
C THR A 118 1.60 9.24 -11.20
N ARG A 119 0.98 9.41 -12.37
CA ARG A 119 -0.24 8.66 -12.70
C ARG A 119 0.01 7.15 -12.72
N LEU A 120 1.13 6.72 -13.28
CA LEU A 120 1.48 5.30 -13.36
C LEU A 120 1.86 4.75 -11.98
N GLY A 121 2.58 5.51 -11.15
CA GLY A 121 2.82 5.16 -9.75
C GLY A 121 1.54 5.01 -8.94
N LEU A 122 0.54 5.89 -9.14
CA LEU A 122 -0.78 5.77 -8.51
C LEU A 122 -1.47 4.45 -8.87
N ALA A 123 -1.29 3.95 -10.07
CA ALA A 123 -1.92 2.72 -10.55
C ALA A 123 -1.59 1.49 -9.67
N SER A 124 -0.45 1.50 -8.98
CA SER A 124 -0.07 0.48 -8.00
C SER A 124 -0.36 0.91 -6.55
N THR A 125 -0.10 2.17 -6.18
CA THR A 125 -0.17 2.62 -4.78
C THR A 125 -1.59 2.87 -4.25
N ARG A 126 -2.58 2.96 -5.12
CA ARG A 126 -3.98 3.33 -4.79
C ARG A 126 -4.81 2.26 -4.09
N ILE A 127 -4.27 1.07 -3.89
CA ILE A 127 -4.98 -0.03 -3.24
C ILE A 127 -5.13 0.21 -1.73
N ILE A 128 -6.17 -0.39 -1.15
CA ILE A 128 -6.54 -0.17 0.25
C ILE A 128 -5.38 -0.49 1.18
N GLY A 129 -4.64 -1.59 0.95
CA GLY A 129 -3.50 -1.97 1.80
C GLY A 129 -2.42 -0.90 1.86
N CYS A 130 -1.94 -0.41 0.70
CA CYS A 130 -0.95 0.68 0.66
C CYS A 130 -1.48 1.96 1.33
N CYS A 131 -2.75 2.30 1.09
CA CYS A 131 -3.36 3.49 1.68
C CYS A 131 -3.46 3.37 3.21
N ALA A 132 -3.77 2.19 3.74
CA ALA A 132 -3.88 1.94 5.18
C ALA A 132 -2.51 2.04 5.87
N ILE A 133 -1.50 1.32 5.35
CA ILE A 133 -0.12 1.35 5.88
C ILE A 133 0.45 2.79 5.82
N GLY A 134 0.26 3.47 4.69
CA GLY A 134 0.68 4.87 4.56
C GLY A 134 -0.02 5.81 5.53
N GLY A 135 -1.32 5.58 5.80
CA GLY A 135 -2.08 6.31 6.79
C GLY A 135 -1.58 6.11 8.22
N GLU A 136 -1.24 4.88 8.59
CA GLU A 136 -0.60 4.54 9.87
C GLU A 136 0.75 5.26 10.03
N ALA A 137 1.61 5.16 9.01
CA ALA A 137 2.90 5.84 9.00
C ALA A 137 2.78 7.35 9.18
N VAL A 138 1.80 7.98 8.51
CA VAL A 138 1.48 9.41 8.66
C VAL A 138 0.99 9.74 10.07
N GLY A 139 0.17 8.88 10.67
CA GLY A 139 -0.31 9.05 12.05
C GLY A 139 0.84 9.05 13.05
N ILE A 140 1.76 8.08 12.95
CA ILE A 140 2.97 7.99 13.78
C ILE A 140 3.87 9.20 13.54
N ALA A 141 4.09 9.59 12.27
CA ALA A 141 4.89 10.77 11.93
C ALA A 141 4.32 12.06 12.51
N ALA A 142 3.00 12.23 12.48
CA ALA A 142 2.34 13.41 13.09
C ALA A 142 2.54 13.45 14.62
N ALA A 143 2.51 12.29 15.28
CA ALA A 143 2.80 12.18 16.71
C ALA A 143 4.27 12.58 17.01
N LEU A 144 5.21 12.14 16.16
CA LEU A 144 6.61 12.53 16.27
C LEU A 144 6.83 14.03 16.00
N CYS A 145 6.13 14.62 15.02
CA CYS A 145 6.15 16.06 14.79
C CYS A 145 5.72 16.84 16.04
N ASN A 146 4.67 16.37 16.71
CA ASN A 146 4.24 16.98 17.97
C ASN A 146 5.29 16.80 19.08
N LYS A 147 5.91 15.62 19.18
CA LYS A 147 6.98 15.33 20.16
C LYS A 147 8.18 16.25 19.98
N TYR A 148 8.58 16.50 18.74
CA TYR A 148 9.77 17.31 18.40
C TYR A 148 9.46 18.78 18.12
N ALA A 149 8.18 19.18 18.19
CA ALA A 149 7.71 20.52 17.86
C ALA A 149 8.20 21.00 16.48
N CYS A 150 8.08 20.13 15.47
CA CYS A 150 8.58 20.37 14.11
C CYS A 150 7.49 20.13 13.05
N ASP A 151 7.68 20.70 11.87
CA ASP A 151 6.84 20.45 10.69
C ASP A 151 7.20 19.09 10.03
N PRO A 152 6.30 18.52 9.21
CA PRO A 152 6.55 17.24 8.51
C PRO A 152 7.90 17.12 7.82
N ARG A 153 8.35 18.12 7.09
CA ARG A 153 9.66 18.11 6.40
C ARG A 153 10.83 18.08 7.39
N GLU A 154 10.68 18.76 8.51
CA GLU A 154 11.71 18.85 9.54
C GLU A 154 11.85 17.55 10.36
N LEU A 155 10.90 16.63 10.21
CA LEU A 155 10.99 15.29 10.83
C LEU A 155 12.01 14.38 10.11
N ALA A 156 12.51 14.73 8.94
CA ALA A 156 13.45 13.89 8.17
C ALA A 156 14.65 13.34 8.98
N PRO A 157 15.29 14.06 9.91
CA PRO A 157 16.34 13.52 10.75
C PRO A 157 15.89 12.40 11.71
N HIS A 158 14.59 12.29 11.96
CA HIS A 158 13.98 11.32 12.87
C HIS A 158 13.30 10.16 12.13
N VAL A 159 13.53 10.03 10.81
CA VAL A 159 12.87 9.00 9.99
C VAL A 159 13.20 7.58 10.47
N LYS A 160 14.39 7.34 11.00
CA LYS A 160 14.75 6.03 11.60
C LYS A 160 13.88 5.68 12.81
N GLU A 161 13.58 6.66 13.65
CA GLU A 161 12.67 6.45 14.77
C GLU A 161 11.25 6.16 14.29
N LEU A 162 10.80 6.88 13.25
CA LEU A 162 9.52 6.61 12.61
C LEU A 162 9.44 5.17 12.09
N GLN A 163 10.46 4.70 11.40
CA GLN A 163 10.55 3.33 10.89
C GLN A 163 10.49 2.29 12.01
N GLN A 164 11.24 2.51 13.10
CA GLN A 164 11.21 1.61 14.26
C GLN A 164 9.86 1.59 14.97
N LEU A 165 9.15 2.71 15.02
CA LEU A 165 7.79 2.75 15.58
C LEU A 165 6.80 2.01 14.66
N ILE A 166 6.90 2.14 13.35
CA ILE A 166 6.09 1.37 12.40
C ILE A 166 6.31 -0.13 12.60
N LEU A 167 7.56 -0.57 12.71
CA LEU A 167 7.89 -1.99 12.93
C LEU A 167 7.41 -2.49 14.29
N LYS A 168 7.42 -1.65 15.31
CA LYS A 168 6.94 -1.97 16.66
C LYS A 168 5.42 -2.17 16.72
N GLU A 169 4.67 -1.47 15.90
CA GLU A 169 3.21 -1.59 15.77
C GLU A 169 2.80 -2.68 14.75
N ASP A 170 3.65 -3.70 14.56
CA ASP A 170 3.45 -4.83 13.63
C ASP A 170 3.46 -4.44 12.13
N GLY A 171 3.96 -3.25 11.81
CA GLY A 171 4.19 -2.83 10.43
C GLY A 171 5.32 -3.62 9.77
N PHE A 172 5.27 -3.72 8.44
CA PHE A 172 6.35 -4.32 7.66
C PHE A 172 6.97 -3.29 6.73
N LEU A 173 8.29 -3.19 6.76
CA LEU A 173 9.07 -2.38 5.84
C LEU A 173 10.14 -3.27 5.18
N PRO A 174 10.06 -3.51 3.86
CA PRO A 174 11.03 -4.30 3.13
C PRO A 174 12.47 -3.81 3.35
N GLY A 175 13.35 -4.69 3.75
CA GLY A 175 14.77 -4.37 4.01
C GLY A 175 15.08 -3.78 5.39
N PHE A 176 14.05 -3.55 6.23
CA PHE A 176 14.24 -3.01 7.59
C PHE A 176 13.96 -4.07 8.65
N LYS A 177 14.69 -3.98 9.77
CA LYS A 177 14.54 -4.86 10.93
C LYS A 177 14.10 -4.06 12.15
N ASN A 178 13.35 -4.72 13.05
CA ASN A 178 13.14 -4.21 14.39
C ASN A 178 14.46 -4.24 15.16
N GLU A 179 14.93 -3.09 15.63
CA GLU A 179 16.19 -2.90 16.38
C GLU A 179 15.92 -2.54 17.86
N ASP A 180 14.67 -2.64 18.33
CA ASP A 180 14.32 -2.31 19.72
C ASP A 180 14.92 -3.33 20.69
N GLU A 181 16.00 -2.97 21.38
CA GLU A 181 16.66 -3.80 22.40
C GLU A 181 15.73 -4.19 23.57
N LYS A 182 14.59 -3.51 23.71
CA LYS A 182 13.56 -3.83 24.72
C LYS A 182 12.60 -4.91 24.25
N ASP A 183 12.70 -5.35 23.00
CA ASP A 183 11.93 -6.46 22.48
C ASP A 183 12.27 -7.73 23.28
N LEU A 184 11.28 -8.25 24.00
CA LEU A 184 11.45 -9.43 24.83
C LEU A 184 11.68 -10.70 24.02
N ALA A 185 11.23 -10.74 22.77
CA ALA A 185 11.44 -11.87 21.87
C ALA A 185 12.92 -12.13 21.59
N LEU A 186 13.75 -11.07 21.54
CA LEU A 186 15.22 -11.20 21.36
C LEU A 186 15.93 -11.94 22.49
N LYS A 187 15.32 -12.01 23.67
CA LYS A 187 15.85 -12.64 24.88
C LYS A 187 15.15 -13.96 25.22
N ALA A 188 14.15 -14.33 24.42
CA ALA A 188 13.36 -15.53 24.66
C ALA A 188 14.12 -16.79 24.21
N LYS A 189 13.94 -17.89 24.96
CA LYS A 189 14.29 -19.22 24.47
C LYS A 189 13.17 -19.71 23.56
N ILE A 190 13.45 -19.78 22.26
CA ILE A 190 12.48 -20.18 21.25
C ILE A 190 12.62 -21.66 20.98
N THR A 191 11.51 -22.39 20.99
CA THR A 191 11.46 -23.82 20.66
C THR A 191 10.19 -24.13 19.89
N ALA A 192 10.27 -25.08 18.95
CA ALA A 192 9.13 -25.61 18.22
C ALA A 192 9.13 -27.14 18.26
N SER A 193 7.97 -27.77 18.09
CA SER A 193 7.83 -29.22 17.99
C SER A 193 8.35 -29.74 16.66
N SER A 194 8.28 -28.92 15.60
CA SER A 194 8.78 -29.20 14.25
C SER A 194 8.91 -27.90 13.47
N TRP A 195 9.71 -27.87 12.46
CA TRP A 195 9.85 -26.79 11.49
C TRP A 195 10.30 -27.31 10.13
N GLU A 196 10.09 -26.55 9.07
CA GLU A 196 10.62 -26.84 7.76
C GLU A 196 12.09 -26.41 7.62
N GLN A 197 12.78 -27.01 6.66
CA GLN A 197 14.16 -26.61 6.34
C GLN A 197 14.22 -25.12 5.95
N GLY A 198 15.05 -24.35 6.63
CA GLY A 198 15.14 -22.90 6.45
C GLY A 198 14.14 -22.09 7.25
N GLY A 199 13.26 -22.74 8.04
CA GLY A 199 12.29 -22.12 8.94
C GLY A 199 12.59 -22.36 10.42
N GLU A 200 13.87 -22.27 10.82
CA GLU A 200 14.31 -22.52 12.19
C GLU A 200 13.56 -21.62 13.19
N PRO A 201 13.17 -22.13 14.36
CA PRO A 201 12.34 -21.41 15.33
C PRO A 201 12.86 -20.05 15.74
N GLU A 202 14.17 -19.87 15.76
CA GLU A 202 14.86 -18.63 16.11
C GLU A 202 14.51 -17.47 15.15
N LYS A 203 14.04 -17.77 13.95
CA LYS A 203 13.62 -16.77 12.96
C LYS A 203 12.40 -15.96 13.40
N VAL A 204 11.59 -16.47 14.32
CA VAL A 204 10.46 -15.75 14.92
C VAL A 204 10.92 -14.45 15.60
N ALA A 205 12.15 -14.39 16.08
CA ALA A 205 12.70 -13.24 16.81
C ALA A 205 13.86 -12.54 16.07
N ASN A 206 14.03 -12.74 14.78
CA ASN A 206 15.12 -12.14 14.01
C ASN A 206 14.88 -10.68 13.60
N GLY A 207 13.72 -10.10 13.96
CA GLY A 207 13.32 -8.75 13.62
C GLY A 207 12.78 -8.59 12.19
N ILE A 208 12.62 -9.68 11.44
CA ILE A 208 12.09 -9.69 10.08
C ILE A 208 10.72 -10.37 10.10
N SER A 209 9.69 -9.66 9.69
CA SER A 209 8.32 -10.17 9.78
C SER A 209 7.83 -10.92 8.53
N ARG A 210 8.53 -10.84 7.41
CA ARG A 210 8.11 -11.47 6.14
C ARG A 210 9.27 -11.94 5.29
N LYS A 211 9.02 -12.93 4.44
CA LYS A 211 9.97 -13.37 3.41
C LYS A 211 10.19 -12.26 2.37
N LEU A 212 11.44 -12.02 2.00
CA LEU A 212 11.85 -11.19 0.87
C LEU A 212 12.76 -12.00 -0.06
N GLY A 213 12.43 -12.05 -1.34
CA GLY A 213 13.21 -12.79 -2.33
C GLY A 213 13.28 -14.28 -2.00
N GLU A 214 14.48 -14.84 -2.14
CA GLU A 214 14.75 -16.27 -1.93
C GLU A 214 14.95 -16.65 -0.45
N GLU A 215 15.13 -15.67 0.44
CA GLU A 215 15.35 -15.95 1.86
C GLU A 215 14.07 -16.44 2.53
N GLN A 216 14.12 -17.63 3.10
CA GLN A 216 13.03 -18.17 3.92
C GLN A 216 13.03 -17.47 5.28
N ASN A 217 11.91 -16.87 5.64
CA ASN A 217 11.70 -16.25 6.96
C ASN A 217 10.36 -16.66 7.57
N GLY A 218 9.91 -17.85 7.28
CA GLY A 218 8.77 -18.50 7.89
C GLY A 218 9.21 -19.67 8.78
N TRP A 219 8.33 -20.15 9.62
CA TRP A 219 8.52 -21.34 10.46
C TRP A 219 7.25 -22.19 10.47
#